data_533b67a23ad01882803c2cf7dc1899ca
#
_entry.id   533b67a23ad01882803c2cf7dc1899ca
#
_cell.length_a   1.000
_cell.length_b   1.000
_cell.length_c   1.000
_cell.angle_alpha   90.00
_cell.angle_beta   90.00
_cell.angle_gamma   90.00
#
_symmetry.space_group_name_H-M   'P 1'
#
loop_
_entity.id
_entity.type
_entity.pdbx_description
1 polymer ?
#
loop_
_entity_poly.entity_id
_entity_poly.type
_entity_poly.pdbx_seq_one_letter_code
_entity_poly.pdbx_strand_id
1 'polypeptide(L)'
;MGRYLAVDLGATSGRVTAGRLVDGRLEVREVHRFANRPLEGDDGLRWDVAGLFEETLIGLAAGSDADGGLDGIATSTWGVDYGLVDDDGRLLEPPGHYRAADRAAREQVLRAIPAEELFARTGVLPQPINTVFRLGERLARLRLRDGTTALLMPDLWTFRLAGVHGAERTIAGTTGMLSTSSGDWDDELLARAGIDPRVLPAVVEPGQRAGTLRPELRDRLGLADDVAVLRSAGHDTAAAVAAIPGAGHVAYISCGTWSLAGVEHDEPVLDPAAMEAGFTNELGVGGRVRFQRNLTGLWLLEEALRALDATTAEALAAAEREGPVASRIDVGDPEFIATGDVLARIEDACRRDEQAVPETLGQFTRCILQSLAAAYGETIARCVELTGRPVDVVHMVGGGSRNGLLCRLTAQACERDVLAGPAEATSIGNLLVQAMATGEIASLDELRDVARRGAQVVRYEPGGARVG
;
A
#
# COMPACT_ATOMS: atom_id res chain seq x y z
N MET A 1 -19.07 13.34 -18.27
CA MET A 1 -18.42 12.03 -18.02
C MET A 1 -16.94 12.31 -17.83
N GLY A 2 -16.48 12.23 -16.57
CA GLY A 2 -15.09 12.55 -16.24
C GLY A 2 -14.12 11.50 -16.77
N ARG A 3 -12.97 12.00 -17.21
CA ARG A 3 -11.82 11.21 -17.66
C ARG A 3 -10.66 11.45 -16.73
N TYR A 4 -10.11 10.39 -16.19
CA TYR A 4 -9.09 10.45 -15.15
C TYR A 4 -7.89 9.59 -15.51
N LEU A 5 -6.71 10.00 -15.05
CA LEU A 5 -5.51 9.19 -15.05
C LEU A 5 -5.08 8.91 -13.61
N ALA A 6 -4.95 7.65 -13.27
CA ALA A 6 -4.40 7.18 -12.01
C ALA A 6 -2.95 6.77 -12.20
N VAL A 7 -2.07 7.38 -11.42
CA VAL A 7 -0.68 6.94 -11.26
C VAL A 7 -0.62 6.06 -10.02
N ASP A 8 -0.26 4.80 -10.19
CA ASP A 8 -0.14 3.79 -9.13
C ASP A 8 1.31 3.32 -9.06
N LEU A 9 2.02 3.75 -8.02
CA LEU A 9 3.42 3.41 -7.77
C LEU A 9 3.52 2.41 -6.62
N GLY A 10 3.73 1.16 -6.96
CA GLY A 10 4.05 0.12 -6.00
C GLY A 10 5.56 -0.01 -5.76
N ALA A 11 5.95 -0.81 -4.76
CA ALA A 11 7.34 -0.97 -4.35
C ALA A 11 8.25 -1.62 -5.43
N THR A 12 7.68 -2.36 -6.39
CA THR A 12 8.45 -3.08 -7.43
C THR A 12 8.05 -2.69 -8.86
N SER A 13 6.90 -2.04 -9.04
CA SER A 13 6.41 -1.61 -10.35
C SER A 13 5.50 -0.40 -10.23
N GLY A 14 5.45 0.41 -11.26
CA GLY A 14 4.48 1.49 -11.42
C GLY A 14 3.59 1.26 -12.62
N ARG A 15 2.44 1.92 -12.64
CA ARG A 15 1.53 1.93 -13.78
C ARG A 15 0.77 3.24 -13.88
N VAL A 16 0.32 3.57 -15.09
CA VAL A 16 -0.68 4.60 -15.33
C VAL A 16 -1.91 3.94 -15.91
N THR A 17 -3.06 4.26 -15.37
CA THR A 17 -4.36 3.70 -15.76
C THR A 17 -5.31 4.82 -16.12
N ALA A 18 -5.88 4.77 -17.32
CA ALA A 18 -6.96 5.65 -17.72
C ALA A 18 -8.30 5.08 -17.28
N GLY A 19 -9.18 5.95 -16.79
CA GLY A 19 -10.52 5.60 -16.37
C GLY A 19 -11.55 6.63 -16.77
N ARG A 20 -12.78 6.16 -17.03
CA ARG A 20 -13.95 7.02 -17.25
C ARG A 20 -15.20 6.37 -16.67
N LEU A 21 -16.11 7.19 -16.19
CA LEU A 21 -17.43 6.74 -15.77
C LEU A 21 -18.38 6.77 -16.98
N VAL A 22 -18.96 5.60 -17.29
CA VAL A 22 -19.96 5.45 -18.37
C VAL A 22 -21.14 4.68 -17.81
N ASP A 23 -22.33 5.29 -17.85
CA ASP A 23 -23.58 4.66 -17.37
C ASP A 23 -23.45 4.06 -15.95
N GLY A 24 -22.77 4.76 -15.05
CA GLY A 24 -22.56 4.34 -13.67
C GLY A 24 -21.60 3.15 -13.49
N ARG A 25 -20.77 2.86 -14.48
CA ARG A 25 -19.68 1.88 -14.43
C ARG A 25 -18.36 2.55 -14.73
N LEU A 26 -17.31 2.11 -14.05
CA LEU A 26 -15.96 2.55 -14.33
C LEU A 26 -15.36 1.66 -15.44
N GLU A 27 -15.05 2.24 -16.58
CA GLU A 27 -14.20 1.64 -17.60
C GLU A 27 -12.75 1.96 -17.30
N VAL A 28 -11.88 0.96 -17.30
CA VAL A 28 -10.45 1.11 -16.99
C VAL A 28 -9.59 0.53 -18.09
N ARG A 29 -8.46 1.21 -18.38
CA ARG A 29 -7.45 0.73 -19.32
C ARG A 29 -6.06 1.08 -18.79
N GLU A 30 -5.23 0.08 -18.51
CA GLU A 30 -3.81 0.31 -18.25
C GLU A 30 -3.17 0.86 -19.53
N VAL A 31 -2.51 2.02 -19.42
CA VAL A 31 -1.91 2.71 -20.57
C VAL A 31 -0.40 2.62 -20.55
N HIS A 32 0.19 2.44 -19.36
CA HIS A 32 1.63 2.27 -19.23
C HIS A 32 1.96 1.46 -17.97
N ARG A 33 2.98 0.61 -18.06
CA ARG A 33 3.53 -0.14 -16.93
C ARG A 33 5.06 -0.13 -16.99
N PHE A 34 5.69 0.07 -15.85
CA PHE A 34 7.15 0.15 -15.74
C PHE A 34 7.65 -0.50 -14.44
N ALA A 35 8.92 -0.86 -14.42
CA ALA A 35 9.57 -1.39 -13.24
C ALA A 35 9.95 -0.25 -12.28
N ASN A 36 9.76 -0.45 -10.98
CA ASN A 36 10.31 0.40 -9.94
C ASN A 36 11.54 -0.30 -9.36
N ARG A 37 12.72 0.21 -9.67
CA ARG A 37 14.00 -0.35 -9.24
C ARG A 37 14.71 0.66 -8.35
N PRO A 38 15.01 0.32 -7.10
CA PRO A 38 15.79 1.20 -6.25
C PRO A 38 17.23 1.33 -6.77
N LEU A 39 17.84 2.47 -6.50
CA LEU A 39 19.24 2.74 -6.74
C LEU A 39 20.07 2.34 -5.52
N GLU A 40 21.27 1.83 -5.74
CA GLU A 40 22.24 1.65 -4.67
C GLU A 40 22.94 2.98 -4.37
N GLY A 41 22.97 3.40 -3.11
CA GLY A 41 23.67 4.56 -2.62
C GLY A 41 24.67 4.19 -1.53
N ASP A 42 25.55 5.11 -1.16
CA ASP A 42 26.59 4.91 -0.15
C ASP A 42 26.04 4.57 1.25
N ASP A 43 24.81 5.00 1.53
CA ASP A 43 24.10 4.78 2.79
C ASP A 43 22.83 3.90 2.63
N GLY A 44 22.82 3.01 1.63
CA GLY A 44 21.77 2.05 1.37
C GLY A 44 20.90 2.37 0.16
N LEU A 45 19.80 1.62 0.03
CA LEU A 45 18.89 1.74 -1.10
C LEU A 45 18.16 3.09 -1.14
N ARG A 46 17.98 3.62 -2.33
CA ARG A 46 17.31 4.89 -2.63
C ARG A 46 16.27 4.74 -3.73
N TRP A 47 15.25 5.59 -3.71
CA TRP A 47 14.28 5.64 -4.81
C TRP A 47 14.77 6.47 -5.97
N ASP A 48 14.64 5.95 -7.20
CA ASP A 48 14.88 6.71 -8.44
C ASP A 48 13.66 7.59 -8.78
N VAL A 49 13.48 8.67 -8.02
CA VAL A 49 12.36 9.61 -8.22
C VAL A 49 12.41 10.25 -9.61
N ALA A 50 13.60 10.48 -10.17
CA ALA A 50 13.72 11.09 -11.49
C ALA A 50 13.23 10.12 -12.58
N GLY A 51 13.72 8.88 -12.57
CA GLY A 51 13.28 7.85 -13.52
C GLY A 51 11.81 7.52 -13.38
N LEU A 52 11.30 7.35 -12.15
CA LEU A 52 9.88 7.09 -11.90
C LEU A 52 8.97 8.23 -12.36
N PHE A 53 9.43 9.48 -12.24
CA PHE A 53 8.66 10.63 -12.71
C PHE A 53 8.62 10.71 -14.23
N GLU A 54 9.74 10.41 -14.91
CA GLU A 54 9.77 10.31 -16.36
C GLU A 54 8.83 9.22 -16.90
N GLU A 55 8.85 8.03 -16.29
CA GLU A 55 7.93 6.94 -16.62
C GLU A 55 6.46 7.34 -16.37
N THR A 56 6.21 8.09 -15.29
CA THR A 56 4.89 8.69 -15.04
C THR A 56 4.47 9.59 -16.20
N LEU A 57 5.34 10.50 -16.66
CA LEU A 57 5.02 11.41 -17.76
C LEU A 57 4.78 10.67 -19.09
N ILE A 58 5.55 9.61 -19.37
CA ILE A 58 5.30 8.73 -20.52
C ILE A 58 3.89 8.14 -20.46
N GLY A 59 3.52 7.61 -19.28
CA GLY A 59 2.19 7.05 -19.07
C GLY A 59 1.07 8.08 -19.16
N LEU A 60 1.28 9.28 -18.62
CA LEU A 60 0.31 10.38 -18.74
C LEU A 60 0.11 10.79 -20.21
N ALA A 61 1.18 10.91 -21.00
CA ALA A 61 1.10 11.18 -22.42
C ALA A 61 0.30 10.08 -23.16
N ALA A 62 0.61 8.81 -22.89
CA ALA A 62 -0.09 7.67 -23.50
C ALA A 62 -1.58 7.58 -23.12
N GLY A 63 -1.95 8.11 -21.95
CA GLY A 63 -3.34 8.17 -21.49
C GLY A 63 -4.13 9.37 -21.99
N SER A 64 -3.42 10.43 -22.47
CA SER A 64 -4.00 11.69 -22.89
C SER A 64 -4.46 11.69 -24.37
N ASP A 65 -4.05 10.72 -25.17
CA ASP A 65 -4.34 10.62 -26.62
C ASP A 65 -5.82 10.28 -26.96
N ALA A 66 -6.70 10.19 -25.96
CA ALA A 66 -8.10 9.87 -26.20
C ALA A 66 -8.92 11.12 -26.56
N ASP A 67 -9.83 10.97 -27.50
CA ASP A 67 -10.80 11.97 -27.95
C ASP A 67 -11.55 12.68 -26.81
N GLY A 68 -11.15 13.87 -26.44
CA GLY A 68 -11.77 14.72 -25.42
C GLY A 68 -10.91 14.93 -24.18
N GLY A 69 -11.07 16.06 -23.49
CA GLY A 69 -10.24 16.54 -22.39
C GLY A 69 -10.04 15.57 -21.23
N LEU A 70 -9.01 15.81 -20.44
CA LEU A 70 -8.68 15.09 -19.22
C LEU A 70 -9.12 15.93 -18.01
N ASP A 71 -9.95 15.38 -17.12
CA ASP A 71 -10.51 16.11 -15.99
C ASP A 71 -9.61 16.04 -14.75
N GLY A 72 -8.85 14.94 -14.58
CA GLY A 72 -8.01 14.79 -13.41
C GLY A 72 -6.87 13.79 -13.53
N ILE A 73 -5.83 14.07 -12.74
CA ILE A 73 -4.68 13.19 -12.51
C ILE A 73 -4.49 13.08 -11.00
N ALA A 74 -4.31 11.86 -10.49
CA ALA A 74 -3.93 11.65 -9.10
C ALA A 74 -2.93 10.50 -8.95
N THR A 75 -2.17 10.53 -7.84
CA THR A 75 -1.12 9.54 -7.55
C THR A 75 -1.40 8.82 -6.25
N SER A 76 -1.23 7.51 -6.27
CA SER A 76 -1.17 6.64 -5.07
C SER A 76 0.18 5.93 -5.06
N THR A 77 0.77 5.77 -3.87
CA THR A 77 2.08 5.12 -3.72
C THR A 77 2.12 4.20 -2.50
N TRP A 78 3.24 3.49 -2.32
CA TRP A 78 3.58 2.83 -1.06
C TRP A 78 3.72 3.84 0.09
N GLY A 79 3.56 3.36 1.33
CA GLY A 79 3.61 4.16 2.55
C GLY A 79 5.02 4.53 3.03
N VAL A 80 5.09 5.31 4.08
CA VAL A 80 6.21 5.64 4.98
C VAL A 80 7.38 6.42 4.39
N ASP A 81 7.63 6.40 3.09
CA ASP A 81 8.75 7.09 2.46
C ASP A 81 8.43 8.54 2.08
N TYR A 82 9.46 9.36 2.03
CA TYR A 82 9.36 10.81 1.82
C TYR A 82 10.58 11.36 1.08
N GLY A 83 10.39 12.48 0.39
CA GLY A 83 11.46 13.32 -0.14
C GLY A 83 11.55 14.63 0.61
N LEU A 84 12.76 15.14 0.80
CA LEU A 84 13.03 16.49 1.34
C LEU A 84 13.28 17.43 0.17
N VAL A 85 12.49 18.50 0.09
CA VAL A 85 12.60 19.52 -0.96
C VAL A 85 12.97 20.87 -0.35
N ASP A 86 13.75 21.67 -1.09
CA ASP A 86 14.06 23.05 -0.75
C ASP A 86 12.93 24.01 -1.23
N ASP A 87 13.10 25.32 -0.97
CA ASP A 87 12.17 26.37 -1.40
C ASP A 87 11.98 26.44 -2.94
N ASP A 88 12.96 26.01 -3.71
CA ASP A 88 12.88 25.90 -5.17
C ASP A 88 12.18 24.60 -5.63
N GLY A 89 11.83 23.72 -4.69
CA GLY A 89 11.21 22.44 -4.96
C GLY A 89 12.16 21.35 -5.47
N ARG A 90 13.47 21.55 -5.27
CA ARG A 90 14.49 20.55 -5.61
C ARG A 90 14.66 19.57 -4.48
N LEU A 91 14.77 18.29 -4.82
CA LEU A 91 15.13 17.26 -3.86
C LEU A 91 16.54 17.55 -3.32
N LEU A 92 16.71 17.60 -2.00
CA LEU A 92 18.00 17.74 -1.34
C LEU A 92 18.87 16.52 -1.56
N GLU A 93 18.25 15.34 -1.68
CA GLU A 93 18.87 14.06 -1.98
C GLU A 93 17.81 13.06 -2.46
N PRO A 94 18.17 11.95 -3.13
CA PRO A 94 17.23 10.89 -3.44
C PRO A 94 16.60 10.33 -2.18
N PRO A 95 15.26 10.11 -2.13
CA PRO A 95 14.57 9.55 -0.98
C PRO A 95 15.11 8.19 -0.58
N GLY A 96 15.30 7.97 0.72
CA GLY A 96 15.71 6.68 1.25
C GLY A 96 14.60 5.63 1.10
N HIS A 97 14.98 4.42 0.70
CA HIS A 97 14.06 3.29 0.61
C HIS A 97 13.75 2.73 2.01
N TYR A 98 12.50 2.38 2.30
CA TYR A 98 12.09 1.88 3.62
C TYR A 98 12.86 0.63 4.09
N ARG A 99 13.34 -0.22 3.17
CA ARG A 99 14.17 -1.40 3.53
C ARG A 99 15.57 -1.06 4.02
N ALA A 100 16.04 0.17 3.79
CA ALA A 100 17.29 0.68 4.36
C ALA A 100 17.08 1.32 5.73
N ALA A 101 15.93 1.10 6.38
CA ALA A 101 15.61 1.66 7.68
C ALA A 101 16.58 1.17 8.77
N ASP A 102 17.14 2.11 9.55
CA ASP A 102 18.06 1.81 10.62
C ASP A 102 17.32 1.46 11.92
N ARG A 103 17.61 0.30 12.50
CA ARG A 103 17.07 -0.12 13.79
C ARG A 103 17.53 0.79 14.93
N ALA A 104 18.74 1.35 14.85
CA ALA A 104 19.28 2.24 15.88
C ALA A 104 18.49 3.56 15.94
N ALA A 105 18.06 4.11 14.81
CA ALA A 105 17.19 5.29 14.77
C ALA A 105 15.86 5.04 15.48
N ARG A 106 15.24 3.87 15.23
CA ARG A 106 14.03 3.46 15.96
C ARG A 106 14.27 3.37 17.46
N GLU A 107 15.33 2.71 17.89
CA GLU A 107 15.67 2.57 19.31
C GLU A 107 15.91 3.93 19.99
N GLN A 108 16.51 4.87 19.26
CA GLN A 108 16.72 6.22 19.78
C GLN A 108 15.40 6.94 20.06
N VAL A 109 14.45 6.90 19.13
CA VAL A 109 13.11 7.51 19.33
C VAL A 109 12.36 6.78 20.44
N LEU A 110 12.40 5.44 20.48
CA LEU A 110 11.69 4.66 21.52
C LEU A 110 12.25 4.83 22.93
N ARG A 111 13.48 5.33 23.09
CA ARG A 111 13.98 5.78 24.40
C ARG A 111 13.30 7.05 24.89
N ALA A 112 12.89 7.93 23.96
CA ALA A 112 12.17 9.15 24.28
C ALA A 112 10.65 8.95 24.35
N ILE A 113 10.11 8.06 23.48
CA ILE A 113 8.68 7.79 23.34
C ILE A 113 8.50 6.27 23.36
N PRO A 114 8.07 5.66 24.50
CA PRO A 114 7.82 4.21 24.58
C PRO A 114 6.88 3.74 23.45
N ALA A 115 7.04 2.49 23.02
CA ALA A 115 6.27 1.92 21.91
C ALA A 115 4.76 1.95 22.18
N GLU A 116 4.36 1.66 23.42
CA GLU A 116 2.96 1.68 23.87
C GLU A 116 2.37 3.09 23.82
N GLU A 117 3.17 4.10 24.20
CA GLU A 117 2.75 5.51 24.12
C GLU A 117 2.60 5.94 22.65
N LEU A 118 3.57 5.60 21.79
CA LEU A 118 3.50 5.92 20.37
C LEU A 118 2.25 5.30 19.72
N PHE A 119 2.00 4.01 20.00
CA PHE A 119 0.81 3.32 19.52
C PHE A 119 -0.49 3.95 20.05
N ALA A 120 -0.56 4.25 21.34
CA ALA A 120 -1.74 4.87 21.93
C ALA A 120 -2.05 6.26 21.37
N ARG A 121 -1.03 7.03 20.96
CA ARG A 121 -1.19 8.36 20.37
C ARG A 121 -1.53 8.34 18.89
N THR A 122 -0.92 7.43 18.14
CA THR A 122 -0.98 7.43 16.67
C THR A 122 -1.76 6.25 16.07
N GLY A 123 -2.00 5.20 16.83
CA GLY A 123 -2.56 3.94 16.34
C GLY A 123 -1.62 3.10 15.48
N VAL A 124 -0.45 3.66 15.12
CA VAL A 124 0.48 3.00 14.21
C VAL A 124 1.43 2.08 14.97
N LEU A 125 1.54 0.83 14.51
CA LEU A 125 2.49 -0.13 15.07
C LEU A 125 3.93 0.37 14.87
N PRO A 126 4.75 0.50 15.95
CA PRO A 126 6.11 1.03 15.85
C PRO A 126 7.06 0.09 15.12
N GLN A 127 7.17 0.20 13.80
CA GLN A 127 8.07 -0.57 12.96
C GLN A 127 9.26 0.30 12.47
N PRO A 128 10.46 -0.24 12.28
CA PRO A 128 11.63 0.53 11.85
C PRO A 128 11.42 1.36 10.59
N ILE A 129 10.53 0.91 9.72
CA ILE A 129 10.20 1.56 8.45
C ILE A 129 9.41 2.87 8.60
N ASN A 130 8.72 3.09 9.74
CA ASN A 130 7.87 4.27 9.90
C ASN A 130 8.68 5.57 9.81
N THR A 131 8.07 6.59 9.23
CA THR A 131 8.66 7.89 8.97
C THR A 131 9.19 8.56 10.24
N VAL A 132 8.47 8.44 11.36
CA VAL A 132 8.83 9.02 12.67
C VAL A 132 10.23 8.62 13.12
N PHE A 133 10.70 7.43 12.82
CA PHE A 133 12.03 6.96 13.20
C PHE A 133 13.14 7.45 12.28
N ARG A 134 12.80 7.75 11.04
CA ARG A 134 13.77 8.04 9.97
C ARG A 134 13.93 9.53 9.69
N LEU A 135 12.85 10.31 9.86
CA LEU A 135 12.85 11.73 9.52
C LEU A 135 13.73 12.55 10.48
N GLY A 136 13.61 12.33 11.80
CA GLY A 136 14.38 13.08 12.80
C GLY A 136 15.89 12.93 12.62
N GLU A 137 16.38 11.68 12.43
CA GLU A 137 17.80 11.42 12.13
C GLU A 137 18.24 12.12 10.84
N ARG A 138 17.40 12.03 9.79
CA ARG A 138 17.73 12.64 8.50
C ARG A 138 17.86 14.15 8.58
N LEU A 139 16.93 14.79 9.29
CA LEU A 139 16.93 16.23 9.51
C LEU A 139 18.18 16.68 10.30
N ALA A 140 18.56 15.93 11.33
CA ALA A 140 19.76 16.20 12.11
C ALA A 140 21.04 16.08 11.25
N ARG A 141 21.13 15.10 10.34
CA ARG A 141 22.27 14.89 9.46
C ARG A 141 22.42 15.98 8.40
N LEU A 142 21.33 16.42 7.79
CA LEU A 142 21.33 17.37 6.67
C LEU A 142 21.50 18.83 7.08
N ARG A 143 21.49 19.15 8.38
CA ARG A 143 21.48 20.54 8.90
C ARG A 143 20.42 21.35 8.18
N LEU A 144 19.18 21.24 8.65
CA LEU A 144 17.99 21.91 8.09
C LEU A 144 18.33 23.30 7.55
N ARG A 145 17.94 23.54 6.30
CA ARG A 145 17.86 24.90 5.76
C ARG A 145 16.44 25.41 6.01
N ASP A 146 16.30 26.70 6.30
CA ASP A 146 14.98 27.33 6.30
C ASP A 146 14.30 27.03 4.95
N GLY A 147 13.01 26.68 4.98
CA GLY A 147 12.23 26.33 3.80
C GLY A 147 12.27 24.87 3.35
N THR A 148 12.98 23.97 4.06
CA THR A 148 12.90 22.53 3.75
C THR A 148 11.52 21.98 4.07
N THR A 149 10.91 21.24 3.12
CA THR A 149 9.63 20.54 3.32
C THR A 149 9.82 19.03 3.10
N ALA A 150 9.24 18.23 4.01
CA ALA A 150 9.15 16.78 3.86
C ALA A 150 7.84 16.43 3.17
N LEU A 151 7.92 15.88 1.96
CA LEU A 151 6.78 15.45 1.18
C LEU A 151 6.73 13.92 1.13
N LEU A 152 5.63 13.32 1.58
CA LEU A 152 5.40 11.90 1.41
C LEU A 152 5.33 11.55 -0.08
N MET A 153 5.60 10.31 -0.45
CA MET A 153 5.81 9.98 -1.87
C MET A 153 4.67 10.43 -2.80
N PRO A 154 3.37 10.22 -2.53
CA PRO A 154 2.31 10.71 -3.41
C PRO A 154 2.19 12.24 -3.41
N ASP A 155 2.53 12.88 -2.29
CA ASP A 155 2.53 14.33 -2.16
C ASP A 155 3.71 14.96 -2.93
N LEU A 156 4.84 14.27 -3.00
CA LEU A 156 5.96 14.66 -3.84
C LEU A 156 5.56 14.64 -5.34
N TRP A 157 4.77 13.63 -5.78
CA TRP A 157 4.22 13.63 -7.14
C TRP A 157 3.22 14.76 -7.36
N THR A 158 2.30 14.97 -6.43
CA THR A 158 1.36 16.10 -6.45
C THR A 158 2.09 17.43 -6.57
N PHE A 159 3.14 17.62 -5.76
CA PHE A 159 3.98 18.80 -5.83
C PHE A 159 4.70 18.95 -7.18
N ARG A 160 5.26 17.87 -7.72
CA ARG A 160 5.92 17.91 -9.06
C ARG A 160 4.93 18.20 -10.17
N LEU A 161 3.70 17.71 -10.09
CA LEU A 161 2.66 17.93 -11.09
C LEU A 161 2.03 19.33 -10.98
N ALA A 162 1.75 19.84 -9.77
CA ALA A 162 0.97 21.06 -9.56
C ALA A 162 1.70 22.18 -8.78
N GLY A 163 2.84 21.90 -8.14
CA GLY A 163 3.56 22.90 -7.35
C GLY A 163 2.94 23.18 -5.98
N VAL A 164 2.08 22.29 -5.48
CA VAL A 164 1.32 22.52 -4.24
C VAL A 164 1.74 21.54 -3.16
N HIS A 165 2.10 22.02 -1.98
CA HIS A 165 2.39 21.22 -0.81
C HIS A 165 1.11 20.69 -0.15
N GLY A 166 1.24 19.65 0.65
CA GLY A 166 0.21 19.05 1.46
C GLY A 166 0.64 17.66 1.90
N ALA A 167 0.10 17.12 2.96
CA ALA A 167 0.25 15.75 3.40
C ALA A 167 -1.12 15.07 3.31
N GLU A 168 -1.35 14.25 2.30
CA GLU A 168 -2.65 13.60 2.16
C GLU A 168 -2.86 12.61 3.31
N ARG A 169 -4.03 12.65 3.92
CA ARG A 169 -4.34 11.99 5.20
C ARG A 169 -4.06 10.48 5.21
N THR A 170 -4.37 9.75 4.14
CA THR A 170 -4.21 8.29 4.12
C THR A 170 -2.74 7.87 4.09
N ILE A 171 -1.87 8.65 3.42
CA ILE A 171 -0.44 8.40 3.42
C ILE A 171 0.21 8.97 4.70
N ALA A 172 -0.23 10.12 5.19
CA ALA A 172 0.23 10.70 6.46
C ALA A 172 -0.05 9.76 7.64
N GLY A 173 -1.18 9.03 7.60
CA GLY A 173 -1.54 8.02 8.59
C GLY A 173 -0.60 6.82 8.68
N THR A 174 0.33 6.63 7.73
CA THR A 174 1.33 5.55 7.80
C THR A 174 2.60 5.94 8.57
N THR A 175 2.76 7.22 8.87
CA THR A 175 4.01 7.81 9.33
C THR A 175 4.35 7.54 10.79
N GLY A 176 3.34 7.26 11.62
CA GLY A 176 3.46 7.25 13.09
C GLY A 176 3.65 8.64 13.69
N MET A 177 3.14 9.70 13.03
CA MET A 177 3.26 11.09 13.44
C MET A 177 1.92 11.82 13.60
N LEU A 178 0.81 11.26 13.10
CA LEU A 178 -0.52 11.84 13.28
C LEU A 178 -1.13 11.41 14.61
N SER A 179 -1.71 12.37 15.32
CA SER A 179 -2.51 12.11 16.52
C SER A 179 -3.88 11.54 16.16
N THR A 180 -4.27 10.42 16.76
CA THR A 180 -5.62 9.85 16.60
C THR A 180 -6.70 10.74 17.21
N SER A 181 -6.34 11.62 18.16
CA SER A 181 -7.30 12.48 18.83
C SER A 181 -7.61 13.78 18.06
N SER A 182 -6.60 14.38 17.41
CA SER A 182 -6.78 15.62 16.63
C SER A 182 -6.93 15.35 15.13
N GLY A 183 -6.41 14.22 14.64
CA GLY A 183 -6.31 13.94 13.21
C GLY A 183 -5.27 14.81 12.47
N ASP A 184 -4.38 15.49 13.21
CA ASP A 184 -3.30 16.32 12.69
C ASP A 184 -1.96 15.88 13.27
N TRP A 185 -0.87 16.51 12.86
CA TRP A 185 0.47 16.22 13.38
C TRP A 185 0.51 16.35 14.91
N ASP A 186 1.18 15.41 15.58
CA ASP A 186 1.34 15.42 17.03
C ASP A 186 2.61 16.18 17.41
N ASP A 187 2.48 17.49 17.67
CA ASP A 187 3.61 18.39 17.95
C ASP A 187 4.49 17.94 19.12
N GLU A 188 3.89 17.38 20.18
CA GLU A 188 4.65 16.88 21.33
C GLU A 188 5.48 15.66 20.95
N LEU A 189 4.86 14.72 20.21
CA LEU A 189 5.54 13.54 19.70
C LEU A 189 6.67 13.94 18.75
N LEU A 190 6.42 14.86 17.81
CA LEU A 190 7.42 15.37 16.86
C LEU A 190 8.62 15.98 17.59
N ALA A 191 8.38 16.84 18.58
CA ALA A 191 9.44 17.48 19.37
C ALA A 191 10.31 16.42 20.06
N ARG A 192 9.71 15.38 20.67
CA ARG A 192 10.42 14.28 21.34
C ARG A 192 11.16 13.36 20.37
N ALA A 193 10.66 13.23 19.14
CA ALA A 193 11.32 12.50 18.07
C ALA A 193 12.43 13.30 17.36
N GLY A 194 12.64 14.58 17.75
CA GLY A 194 13.64 15.46 17.14
C GLY A 194 13.23 15.97 15.75
N ILE A 195 11.92 16.03 15.47
CA ILE A 195 11.37 16.48 14.20
C ILE A 195 10.81 17.90 14.40
N ASP A 196 11.30 18.86 13.61
CA ASP A 196 10.75 20.21 13.56
C ASP A 196 9.41 20.18 12.78
N PRO A 197 8.27 20.51 13.40
CA PRO A 197 6.98 20.46 12.74
C PRO A 197 6.88 21.38 11.51
N ARG A 198 7.72 22.42 11.42
CA ARG A 198 7.75 23.34 10.27
C ARG A 198 8.15 22.67 8.95
N VAL A 199 8.78 21.50 8.99
CA VAL A 199 9.12 20.75 7.79
C VAL A 199 7.93 19.95 7.23
N LEU A 200 6.86 19.80 8.01
CA LEU A 200 5.69 19.04 7.62
C LEU A 200 4.63 19.97 7.03
N PRO A 201 4.10 19.69 5.83
CA PRO A 201 2.98 20.47 5.30
C PRO A 201 1.69 20.16 6.05
N ALA A 202 0.68 21.01 5.88
CA ALA A 202 -0.64 20.79 6.46
C ALA A 202 -1.24 19.48 5.96
N VAL A 203 -1.93 18.76 6.86
CA VAL A 203 -2.70 17.57 6.53
C VAL A 203 -3.91 17.94 5.68
N VAL A 204 -4.16 17.18 4.63
CA VAL A 204 -5.25 17.42 3.66
C VAL A 204 -6.03 16.14 3.39
N GLU A 205 -7.33 16.30 3.11
CA GLU A 205 -8.20 15.15 2.89
C GLU A 205 -8.03 14.55 1.49
N PRO A 206 -8.23 13.23 1.32
CA PRO A 206 -8.43 12.63 0.01
C PRO A 206 -9.71 13.18 -0.66
N GLY A 207 -9.75 13.15 -1.98
CA GLY A 207 -10.90 13.69 -2.72
C GLY A 207 -10.87 15.22 -2.86
N GLN A 208 -9.73 15.89 -2.64
CA GLN A 208 -9.59 17.33 -2.85
C GLN A 208 -8.80 17.66 -4.11
N ARG A 209 -9.12 18.80 -4.72
CA ARG A 209 -8.30 19.38 -5.78
C ARG A 209 -7.06 20.01 -5.16
N ALA A 210 -5.87 19.57 -5.59
CA ALA A 210 -4.62 20.17 -5.18
C ALA A 210 -4.29 21.43 -6.00
N GLY A 211 -4.51 21.38 -7.29
CA GLY A 211 -4.19 22.48 -8.18
C GLY A 211 -4.48 22.11 -9.63
N THR A 212 -3.74 22.75 -10.53
CA THR A 212 -3.75 22.51 -11.97
C THR A 212 -2.38 22.01 -12.41
N LEU A 213 -2.33 21.13 -13.37
CA LEU A 213 -1.08 20.65 -13.97
C LEU A 213 -0.21 21.84 -14.40
N ARG A 214 1.08 21.82 -14.02
CA ARG A 214 2.02 22.89 -14.35
C ARG A 214 2.06 23.15 -15.86
N PRO A 215 2.12 24.41 -16.31
CA PRO A 215 2.11 24.75 -17.73
C PRO A 215 3.18 24.01 -18.55
N GLU A 216 4.39 23.91 -18.03
CA GLU A 216 5.51 23.21 -18.70
C GLU A 216 5.26 21.71 -18.90
N LEU A 217 4.53 21.08 -17.96
CA LEU A 217 4.14 19.67 -18.10
C LEU A 217 2.96 19.51 -19.04
N ARG A 218 1.99 20.42 -18.98
CA ARG A 218 0.87 20.47 -19.91
C ARG A 218 1.35 20.56 -21.37
N ASP A 219 2.27 21.49 -21.63
CA ASP A 219 2.86 21.69 -22.96
C ASP A 219 3.66 20.45 -23.41
N ARG A 220 4.42 19.85 -22.50
CA ARG A 220 5.16 18.60 -22.75
C ARG A 220 4.25 17.42 -23.09
N LEU A 221 3.09 17.34 -22.44
CA LEU A 221 2.11 16.26 -22.64
C LEU A 221 1.17 16.55 -23.83
N GLY A 222 1.27 17.72 -24.48
CA GLY A 222 0.42 18.11 -25.61
C GLY A 222 -1.04 18.34 -25.23
N LEU A 223 -1.32 18.71 -23.97
CA LEU A 223 -2.67 18.93 -23.47
C LEU A 223 -3.12 20.37 -23.78
N ALA A 224 -4.33 20.52 -24.36
CA ALA A 224 -4.89 21.82 -24.73
C ALA A 224 -5.51 22.54 -23.51
N ASP A 225 -6.12 21.80 -22.60
CA ASP A 225 -6.89 22.33 -21.48
C ASP A 225 -6.15 22.22 -20.14
N ASP A 226 -6.60 23.00 -19.17
CA ASP A 226 -6.14 22.90 -17.80
C ASP A 226 -6.66 21.61 -17.16
N VAL A 227 -5.73 20.74 -16.74
CA VAL A 227 -6.03 19.47 -16.12
C VAL A 227 -5.90 19.61 -14.59
N ALA A 228 -6.92 19.18 -13.86
CA ALA A 228 -6.85 19.15 -12.40
C ALA A 228 -5.85 18.11 -11.89
N VAL A 229 -4.99 18.50 -10.96
CA VAL A 229 -4.26 17.56 -10.13
C VAL A 229 -5.05 17.37 -8.85
N LEU A 230 -5.46 16.12 -8.61
CA LEU A 230 -6.35 15.74 -7.50
C LEU A 230 -5.55 14.96 -6.45
N ARG A 231 -5.97 15.03 -5.21
CA ARG A 231 -5.51 14.13 -4.15
C ARG A 231 -6.49 12.97 -4.07
N SER A 232 -6.06 11.82 -4.55
CA SER A 232 -6.75 10.56 -4.30
C SER A 232 -6.38 10.03 -2.91
N ALA A 233 -6.71 8.79 -2.56
CA ALA A 233 -6.04 8.12 -1.46
C ALA A 233 -4.55 7.95 -1.82
N GLY A 234 -3.68 8.66 -1.11
CA GLY A 234 -2.25 8.67 -1.39
C GLY A 234 -1.58 7.32 -1.11
N HIS A 235 -2.07 6.59 -0.09
CA HIS A 235 -1.63 5.23 0.19
C HIS A 235 -2.32 4.21 -0.73
N ASP A 236 -1.54 3.44 -1.48
CA ASP A 236 -2.01 2.43 -2.45
C ASP A 236 -3.03 1.46 -1.86
N THR A 237 -2.79 0.99 -0.63
CA THR A 237 -3.73 0.11 0.07
C THR A 237 -5.00 0.83 0.48
N ALA A 238 -4.94 2.11 0.85
CA ALA A 238 -6.16 2.87 1.15
C ALA A 238 -7.03 3.04 -0.10
N ALA A 239 -6.39 3.31 -1.25
CA ALA A 239 -7.09 3.35 -2.54
C ALA A 239 -7.72 1.97 -2.87
N ALA A 240 -6.95 0.88 -2.72
CA ALA A 240 -7.44 -0.47 -2.98
C ALA A 240 -8.63 -0.85 -2.10
N VAL A 241 -8.58 -0.53 -0.82
CA VAL A 241 -9.65 -0.82 0.14
C VAL A 241 -10.91 0.02 -0.13
N ALA A 242 -10.75 1.28 -0.53
CA ALA A 242 -11.89 2.11 -0.94
C ALA A 242 -12.69 1.51 -2.09
N ALA A 243 -12.02 0.78 -3.01
CA ALA A 243 -12.63 0.12 -4.16
C ALA A 243 -13.20 -1.27 -3.86
N ILE A 244 -13.14 -1.74 -2.62
CA ILE A 244 -13.72 -3.05 -2.27
C ILE A 244 -15.24 -2.98 -2.38
N PRO A 245 -15.85 -3.81 -3.25
CA PRO A 245 -17.27 -3.76 -3.51
C PRO A 245 -18.06 -4.47 -2.40
N GLY A 246 -17.95 -4.01 -1.16
CA GLY A 246 -18.57 -4.68 -0.02
C GLY A 246 -19.61 -3.84 0.69
N ALA A 247 -20.76 -4.46 1.01
CA ALA A 247 -21.66 -4.04 2.05
C ALA A 247 -21.64 -5.10 3.15
N GLY A 248 -21.66 -4.69 4.42
CA GLY A 248 -21.69 -5.61 5.56
C GLY A 248 -20.33 -5.81 6.24
N HIS A 249 -20.17 -6.95 6.89
CA HIS A 249 -18.99 -7.28 7.69
C HIS A 249 -17.88 -7.90 6.80
N VAL A 250 -17.13 -7.05 6.13
CA VAL A 250 -16.12 -7.45 5.16
C VAL A 250 -14.73 -7.30 5.76
N ALA A 251 -13.94 -8.36 5.71
CA ALA A 251 -12.49 -8.26 5.85
C ALA A 251 -11.82 -8.14 4.48
N TYR A 252 -10.64 -7.55 4.44
CA TYR A 252 -9.88 -7.44 3.21
C TYR A 252 -8.48 -8.03 3.33
N ILE A 253 -7.95 -8.43 2.18
CA ILE A 253 -6.54 -8.78 2.00
C ILE A 253 -6.08 -8.04 0.75
N SER A 254 -5.29 -6.97 0.92
CA SER A 254 -4.58 -6.34 -0.19
C SER A 254 -3.28 -7.10 -0.40
N CYS A 255 -3.26 -7.99 -1.38
CA CYS A 255 -2.18 -8.93 -1.62
C CYS A 255 -1.34 -8.54 -2.84
N GLY A 256 -0.15 -8.02 -2.59
CA GLY A 256 0.88 -7.67 -3.56
C GLY A 256 2.25 -8.15 -3.08
N THR A 257 3.30 -7.33 -3.27
CA THR A 257 4.64 -7.55 -2.69
C THR A 257 4.55 -7.70 -1.16
N TRP A 258 3.79 -6.82 -0.51
CA TRP A 258 3.29 -6.97 0.86
C TRP A 258 1.85 -7.50 0.84
N SER A 259 1.40 -8.02 1.97
CA SER A 259 0.00 -8.33 2.20
C SER A 259 -0.48 -7.60 3.44
N LEU A 260 -1.50 -6.77 3.25
CA LEU A 260 -2.16 -6.06 4.33
C LEU A 260 -3.53 -6.69 4.53
N ALA A 261 -3.73 -7.33 5.68
CA ALA A 261 -4.96 -8.05 5.99
C ALA A 261 -5.65 -7.42 7.21
N GLY A 262 -6.94 -7.17 7.13
CA GLY A 262 -7.67 -6.51 8.22
C GLY A 262 -9.13 -6.20 7.91
N VAL A 263 -9.65 -5.25 8.67
CA VAL A 263 -11.02 -4.75 8.56
C VAL A 263 -11.05 -3.22 8.56
N GLU A 264 -12.08 -2.63 7.99
CA GLU A 264 -12.35 -1.20 8.19
C GLU A 264 -13.18 -0.96 9.46
N HIS A 265 -12.82 0.09 10.16
CA HIS A 265 -13.45 0.52 11.40
C HIS A 265 -13.79 2.03 11.35
N ASP A 266 -14.65 2.49 12.24
CA ASP A 266 -14.99 3.92 12.34
C ASP A 266 -13.97 4.67 13.20
N GLU A 267 -13.37 3.97 14.18
CA GLU A 267 -12.41 4.51 15.15
C GLU A 267 -11.20 3.58 15.27
N PRO A 268 -10.01 4.10 15.65
CA PRO A 268 -8.83 3.28 15.85
C PRO A 268 -8.98 2.32 17.05
N VAL A 269 -8.46 1.12 16.92
CA VAL A 269 -8.38 0.11 17.98
C VAL A 269 -7.04 0.26 18.70
N LEU A 270 -7.05 0.94 19.85
CA LEU A 270 -5.84 1.31 20.58
C LEU A 270 -5.54 0.40 21.78
N ASP A 271 -6.23 -0.75 21.90
CA ASP A 271 -5.96 -1.72 22.95
C ASP A 271 -4.50 -2.23 22.87
N PRO A 272 -3.76 -2.28 23.96
CA PRO A 272 -2.41 -2.87 24.00
C PRO A 272 -2.33 -4.26 23.38
N ALA A 273 -3.36 -5.09 23.54
CA ALA A 273 -3.44 -6.41 22.92
C ALA A 273 -3.45 -6.35 21.38
N ALA A 274 -3.92 -5.24 20.79
CA ALA A 274 -3.85 -5.04 19.35
C ALA A 274 -2.40 -4.79 18.90
N MET A 275 -1.65 -3.97 19.65
CA MET A 275 -0.24 -3.73 19.39
C MET A 275 0.60 -5.01 19.58
N GLU A 276 0.39 -5.75 20.65
CA GLU A 276 1.07 -7.04 20.93
C GLU A 276 0.79 -8.08 19.84
N ALA A 277 -0.43 -8.08 19.27
CA ALA A 277 -0.80 -8.93 18.17
C ALA A 277 -0.30 -8.42 16.78
N GLY A 278 0.47 -7.33 16.76
CA GLY A 278 1.09 -6.77 15.55
C GLY A 278 0.13 -6.00 14.64
N PHE A 279 -0.98 -5.47 15.18
CA PHE A 279 -1.92 -4.64 14.42
C PHE A 279 -1.51 -3.18 14.38
N THR A 280 -1.88 -2.54 13.30
CA THR A 280 -1.73 -1.09 13.07
C THR A 280 -3.08 -0.52 12.65
N ASN A 281 -3.31 0.75 12.97
CA ASN A 281 -4.44 1.52 12.49
C ASN A 281 -3.92 2.53 11.46
N GLU A 282 -4.40 2.44 10.25
CA GLU A 282 -4.05 3.38 9.20
C GLU A 282 -5.30 4.03 8.62
N LEU A 283 -5.18 5.29 8.21
CA LEU A 283 -6.34 6.05 7.77
C LEU A 283 -6.76 5.62 6.35
N GLY A 284 -8.07 5.56 6.15
CA GLY A 284 -8.74 5.25 4.88
C GLY A 284 -9.53 6.44 4.33
N VAL A 285 -10.18 6.21 3.20
CA VAL A 285 -11.06 7.20 2.56
C VAL A 285 -12.35 7.37 3.38
N GLY A 286 -12.86 8.59 3.44
CA GLY A 286 -14.15 8.88 4.10
C GLY A 286 -14.11 8.76 5.63
N GLY A 287 -12.96 9.03 6.25
CA GLY A 287 -12.79 8.96 7.70
C GLY A 287 -12.71 7.54 8.27
N ARG A 288 -12.59 6.52 7.41
CA ARG A 288 -12.45 5.13 7.86
C ARG A 288 -11.06 4.88 8.42
N VAL A 289 -10.95 3.93 9.33
CA VAL A 289 -9.69 3.40 9.86
C VAL A 289 -9.52 1.97 9.38
N ARG A 290 -8.36 1.67 8.82
CA ARG A 290 -7.95 0.32 8.43
C ARG A 290 -7.20 -0.33 9.59
N PHE A 291 -7.89 -1.17 10.34
CA PHE A 291 -7.30 -1.98 11.39
C PHE A 291 -6.75 -3.26 10.78
N GLN A 292 -5.43 -3.37 10.67
CA GLN A 292 -4.78 -4.37 9.83
C GLN A 292 -3.44 -4.84 10.39
N ARG A 293 -2.94 -5.97 9.86
CA ARG A 293 -1.55 -6.40 10.00
C ARG A 293 -0.84 -6.28 8.65
N ASN A 294 0.42 -5.85 8.71
CA ASN A 294 1.33 -5.86 7.57
C ASN A 294 2.10 -7.19 7.60
N LEU A 295 1.90 -8.01 6.59
CA LEU A 295 2.52 -9.33 6.45
C LEU A 295 3.43 -9.32 5.22
N THR A 296 4.46 -10.14 5.23
CA THR A 296 5.20 -10.45 4.01
C THR A 296 4.23 -11.08 3.00
N GLY A 297 4.18 -10.53 1.79
CA GLY A 297 3.26 -10.97 0.76
C GLY A 297 3.90 -11.88 -0.28
N LEU A 298 3.51 -11.68 -1.54
CA LEU A 298 4.05 -12.46 -2.67
C LEU A 298 5.53 -12.21 -2.93
N TRP A 299 6.15 -11.22 -2.28
CA TRP A 299 7.60 -11.05 -2.25
C TRP A 299 8.35 -12.35 -1.98
N LEU A 300 7.88 -13.14 -0.99
CA LEU A 300 8.48 -14.42 -0.65
C LEU A 300 8.48 -15.39 -1.84
N LEU A 301 7.35 -15.46 -2.53
CA LEU A 301 7.24 -16.31 -3.72
C LEU A 301 8.12 -15.79 -4.85
N GLU A 302 8.14 -14.48 -5.10
CA GLU A 302 8.96 -13.86 -6.14
C GLU A 302 10.47 -14.12 -5.93
N GLU A 303 10.96 -14.02 -4.68
CA GLU A 303 12.35 -14.32 -4.34
C GLU A 303 12.66 -15.82 -4.51
N ALA A 304 11.76 -16.70 -4.07
CA ALA A 304 11.92 -18.13 -4.24
C ALA A 304 11.95 -18.53 -5.73
N LEU A 305 11.07 -17.96 -6.55
CA LEU A 305 11.04 -18.20 -8.00
C LEU A 305 12.30 -17.70 -8.69
N ARG A 306 12.83 -16.55 -8.28
CA ARG A 306 14.10 -16.02 -8.81
C ARG A 306 15.26 -16.96 -8.47
N ALA A 307 15.31 -17.48 -7.24
CA ALA A 307 16.35 -18.43 -6.82
C ALA A 307 16.25 -19.79 -7.51
N LEU A 308 15.03 -20.23 -7.88
CA LEU A 308 14.78 -21.48 -8.55
C LEU A 308 14.72 -21.37 -10.08
N ASP A 309 14.96 -20.18 -10.64
CA ASP A 309 14.85 -19.88 -12.08
C ASP A 309 13.52 -20.39 -12.69
N ALA A 310 12.40 -20.13 -12.00
CA ALA A 310 11.09 -20.63 -12.36
C ALA A 310 10.07 -19.50 -12.56
N THR A 311 9.10 -19.74 -13.42
CA THR A 311 7.96 -18.84 -13.62
C THR A 311 6.85 -19.11 -12.60
N THR A 312 6.01 -18.10 -12.35
CA THR A 312 4.82 -18.26 -11.50
C THR A 312 3.89 -19.38 -12.00
N ALA A 313 3.72 -19.52 -13.32
CA ALA A 313 2.86 -20.55 -13.89
C ALA A 313 3.39 -21.98 -13.61
N GLU A 314 4.70 -22.19 -13.79
CA GLU A 314 5.36 -23.47 -13.48
C GLU A 314 5.24 -23.81 -11.99
N ALA A 315 5.49 -22.83 -11.13
CA ALA A 315 5.42 -22.97 -9.68
C ALA A 315 4.01 -23.35 -9.19
N LEU A 316 2.98 -22.65 -9.68
CA LEU A 316 1.59 -22.96 -9.32
C LEU A 316 1.17 -24.33 -9.82
N ALA A 317 1.56 -24.71 -11.06
CA ALA A 317 1.29 -26.04 -11.59
C ALA A 317 2.03 -27.14 -10.80
N ALA A 318 3.26 -26.88 -10.35
CA ALA A 318 4.01 -27.81 -9.51
C ALA A 318 3.35 -27.94 -8.11
N ALA A 319 2.98 -26.82 -7.48
CA ALA A 319 2.30 -26.80 -6.18
C ALA A 319 0.93 -27.51 -6.19
N GLU A 320 0.18 -27.40 -7.28
CA GLU A 320 -1.09 -28.13 -7.44
C GLU A 320 -0.87 -29.66 -7.51
N ARG A 321 0.19 -30.12 -8.23
CA ARG A 321 0.54 -31.55 -8.30
C ARG A 321 1.07 -32.12 -7.00
N GLU A 322 1.84 -31.31 -6.24
CA GLU A 322 2.39 -31.72 -4.94
C GLU A 322 1.28 -31.96 -3.91
N GLY A 323 0.21 -31.16 -3.95
CA GLY A 323 -0.82 -31.18 -2.91
C GLY A 323 -0.38 -30.51 -1.61
N PRO A 324 -1.08 -30.76 -0.49
CA PRO A 324 -0.73 -30.18 0.81
C PRO A 324 0.62 -30.68 1.32
N VAL A 325 1.44 -29.77 1.88
CA VAL A 325 2.71 -30.09 2.55
C VAL A 325 2.61 -29.82 4.06
N ALA A 326 3.44 -30.52 4.84
CA ALA A 326 3.47 -30.33 6.30
C ALA A 326 4.21 -29.06 6.71
N SER A 327 5.12 -28.58 5.85
CA SER A 327 5.98 -27.41 6.10
C SER A 327 5.18 -26.13 6.16
N ARG A 328 5.44 -25.31 7.20
CA ARG A 328 4.91 -23.95 7.37
C ARG A 328 5.95 -23.06 7.98
N ILE A 329 5.96 -21.79 7.56
CA ILE A 329 6.83 -20.74 8.09
C ILE A 329 5.98 -19.61 8.67
N ASP A 330 6.49 -18.88 9.64
CA ASP A 330 5.89 -17.62 10.09
C ASP A 330 6.25 -16.50 9.10
N VAL A 331 5.32 -16.17 8.21
CA VAL A 331 5.51 -15.08 7.24
C VAL A 331 5.55 -13.69 7.89
N GLY A 332 5.25 -13.57 9.16
CA GLY A 332 5.42 -12.34 9.96
C GLY A 332 6.82 -12.17 10.52
N ASP A 333 7.67 -13.21 10.46
CA ASP A 333 9.04 -13.12 10.97
C ASP A 333 9.87 -12.13 10.13
N PRO A 334 10.54 -11.15 10.78
CA PRO A 334 11.39 -10.17 10.11
C PRO A 334 12.50 -10.79 9.24
N GLU A 335 12.91 -12.04 9.46
CA GLU A 335 13.90 -12.71 8.64
C GLU A 335 13.46 -12.86 7.17
N PHE A 336 12.16 -12.95 6.91
CA PHE A 336 11.61 -13.08 5.55
C PHE A 336 11.43 -11.75 4.81
N ILE A 337 11.71 -10.61 5.45
CA ILE A 337 11.71 -9.29 4.80
C ILE A 337 13.04 -9.01 4.10
N ALA A 338 14.14 -9.64 4.59
CA ALA A 338 15.48 -9.42 4.08
C ALA A 338 15.66 -9.99 2.66
N THR A 339 16.47 -9.33 1.84
CA THR A 339 16.86 -9.80 0.51
C THR A 339 17.85 -10.97 0.59
N GLY A 340 17.97 -11.76 -0.47
CA GLY A 340 18.93 -12.87 -0.60
C GLY A 340 18.33 -14.18 -0.05
N ASP A 341 19.08 -15.22 -0.12
CA ASP A 341 18.84 -16.65 0.12
C ASP A 341 17.55 -17.05 0.88
N VAL A 342 16.40 -16.76 0.27
CA VAL A 342 15.09 -17.06 0.85
C VAL A 342 14.85 -18.55 1.03
N LEU A 343 15.41 -19.38 0.15
CA LEU A 343 15.24 -20.85 0.23
C LEU A 343 15.93 -21.40 1.48
N ALA A 344 17.20 -21.00 1.72
CA ALA A 344 17.90 -21.42 2.94
C ALA A 344 17.17 -20.94 4.21
N ARG A 345 16.62 -19.74 4.22
CA ARG A 345 15.83 -19.26 5.38
C ARG A 345 14.56 -20.09 5.61
N ILE A 346 13.86 -20.49 4.53
CA ILE A 346 12.70 -21.39 4.64
C ILE A 346 13.13 -22.75 5.17
N GLU A 347 14.22 -23.31 4.63
CA GLU A 347 14.78 -24.58 5.10
C GLU A 347 15.18 -24.53 6.59
N ASP A 348 15.89 -23.48 6.99
CA ASP A 348 16.34 -23.29 8.36
C ASP A 348 15.18 -23.09 9.33
N ALA A 349 14.14 -22.33 8.92
CA ALA A 349 12.90 -22.21 9.71
C ALA A 349 12.23 -23.58 9.87
N CYS A 350 12.09 -24.37 8.81
CA CYS A 350 11.52 -25.72 8.88
C CYS A 350 12.35 -26.65 9.78
N ARG A 351 13.69 -26.61 9.69
CA ARG A 351 14.58 -27.40 10.57
C ARG A 351 14.46 -26.99 12.04
N ARG A 352 14.45 -25.67 12.29
CA ARG A 352 14.29 -25.10 13.66
C ARG A 352 12.99 -25.57 14.32
N ASP A 353 11.92 -25.65 13.54
CA ASP A 353 10.59 -26.01 14.00
C ASP A 353 10.29 -27.52 13.83
N GLU A 354 11.33 -28.34 13.58
CA GLU A 354 11.26 -29.81 13.42
C GLU A 354 10.24 -30.25 12.36
N GLN A 355 10.10 -29.45 11.27
CA GLN A 355 9.19 -29.72 10.17
C GLN A 355 9.93 -30.37 8.98
N ALA A 356 9.17 -30.97 8.06
CA ALA A 356 9.72 -31.46 6.80
C ALA A 356 10.28 -30.26 5.99
N VAL A 357 11.49 -30.40 5.46
CA VAL A 357 12.14 -29.36 4.66
C VAL A 357 11.66 -29.48 3.20
N PRO A 358 11.19 -28.39 2.56
CA PRO A 358 10.86 -28.39 1.14
C PRO A 358 12.10 -28.70 0.28
N GLU A 359 11.95 -29.53 -0.76
CA GLU A 359 13.04 -29.96 -1.66
C GLU A 359 12.75 -29.62 -3.13
N THR A 360 11.48 -29.47 -3.50
CA THR A 360 11.05 -29.23 -4.88
C THR A 360 10.41 -27.86 -5.06
N LEU A 361 10.37 -27.35 -6.30
CA LEU A 361 9.64 -26.13 -6.65
C LEU A 361 8.19 -26.18 -6.14
N GLY A 362 7.51 -27.32 -6.27
CA GLY A 362 6.13 -27.52 -5.81
C GLY A 362 6.02 -27.38 -4.29
N GLN A 363 6.94 -28.01 -3.54
CA GLN A 363 6.95 -27.98 -2.07
C GLN A 363 7.27 -26.60 -1.52
N PHE A 364 8.27 -25.88 -2.04
CA PHE A 364 8.56 -24.50 -1.65
C PHE A 364 7.37 -23.59 -1.94
N THR A 365 6.80 -23.67 -3.14
CA THR A 365 5.63 -22.86 -3.51
C THR A 365 4.45 -23.17 -2.61
N ARG A 366 4.19 -24.43 -2.33
CA ARG A 366 3.09 -24.86 -1.47
C ARG A 366 3.29 -24.41 -0.03
N CYS A 367 4.49 -24.56 0.53
CA CYS A 367 4.87 -24.08 1.85
C CYS A 367 4.58 -22.57 1.98
N ILE A 368 5.07 -21.77 1.04
CA ILE A 368 4.85 -20.31 1.05
C ILE A 368 3.36 -19.97 1.00
N LEU A 369 2.62 -20.52 0.04
CA LEU A 369 1.20 -20.18 -0.14
C LEU A 369 0.31 -20.66 1.01
N GLN A 370 0.60 -21.84 1.59
CA GLN A 370 -0.11 -22.31 2.79
C GLN A 370 0.19 -21.44 4.02
N SER A 371 1.44 -21.00 4.17
CA SER A 371 1.85 -20.12 5.27
C SER A 371 1.19 -18.75 5.16
N LEU A 372 1.16 -18.16 3.97
CA LEU A 372 0.44 -16.91 3.72
C LEU A 372 -1.06 -17.04 4.04
N ALA A 373 -1.70 -18.10 3.54
CA ALA A 373 -3.13 -18.34 3.79
C ALA A 373 -3.44 -18.52 5.28
N ALA A 374 -2.59 -19.27 6.01
CA ALA A 374 -2.73 -19.45 7.45
C ALA A 374 -2.61 -18.12 8.20
N ALA A 375 -1.59 -17.30 7.87
CA ALA A 375 -1.41 -15.98 8.47
C ALA A 375 -2.59 -15.02 8.19
N TYR A 376 -3.22 -15.13 7.02
CA TYR A 376 -4.45 -14.38 6.73
C TYR A 376 -5.61 -14.84 7.61
N GLY A 377 -5.83 -16.16 7.73
CA GLY A 377 -6.85 -16.74 8.58
C GLY A 377 -6.71 -16.31 10.05
N GLU A 378 -5.50 -16.42 10.60
CA GLU A 378 -5.17 -15.97 11.95
C GLU A 378 -5.40 -14.47 12.14
N THR A 379 -4.99 -13.65 11.16
CA THR A 379 -5.19 -12.20 11.20
C THR A 379 -6.68 -11.85 11.23
N ILE A 380 -7.49 -12.46 10.37
CA ILE A 380 -8.95 -12.21 10.32
C ILE A 380 -9.63 -12.68 11.61
N ALA A 381 -9.26 -13.85 12.14
CA ALA A 381 -9.78 -14.33 13.41
C ALA A 381 -9.44 -13.36 14.56
N ARG A 382 -8.20 -12.85 14.58
CA ARG A 382 -7.76 -11.89 15.59
C ARG A 382 -8.44 -10.52 15.43
N CYS A 383 -8.74 -10.07 14.19
CA CYS A 383 -9.59 -8.89 13.99
C CYS A 383 -10.96 -9.05 14.64
N VAL A 384 -11.62 -10.18 14.44
CA VAL A 384 -12.93 -10.47 15.04
C VAL A 384 -12.84 -10.44 16.57
N GLU A 385 -11.82 -11.05 17.14
CA GLU A 385 -11.62 -11.10 18.59
C GLU A 385 -11.40 -9.70 19.19
N LEU A 386 -10.49 -8.91 18.60
CA LEU A 386 -10.10 -7.59 19.13
C LEU A 386 -11.17 -6.52 18.90
N THR A 387 -11.95 -6.62 17.84
CA THR A 387 -12.98 -5.62 17.53
C THR A 387 -14.38 -6.02 18.02
N GLY A 388 -14.60 -7.29 18.32
CA GLY A 388 -15.92 -7.84 18.61
C GLY A 388 -16.89 -7.82 17.42
N ARG A 389 -16.42 -7.47 16.21
CA ARG A 389 -17.23 -7.38 15.00
C ARG A 389 -17.11 -8.65 14.16
N PRO A 390 -18.23 -9.26 13.74
CA PRO A 390 -18.17 -10.44 12.89
C PRO A 390 -17.59 -10.09 11.51
N VAL A 391 -17.05 -11.09 10.83
CA VAL A 391 -16.63 -11.03 9.44
C VAL A 391 -17.39 -12.12 8.68
N ASP A 392 -18.15 -11.74 7.65
CA ASP A 392 -18.96 -12.68 6.86
C ASP A 392 -18.22 -13.16 5.61
N VAL A 393 -17.39 -12.29 5.02
CA VAL A 393 -16.68 -12.52 3.77
C VAL A 393 -15.31 -11.85 3.77
N VAL A 394 -14.37 -12.42 3.04
CA VAL A 394 -13.03 -11.85 2.84
C VAL A 394 -12.87 -11.41 1.38
N HIS A 395 -12.53 -10.15 1.15
CA HIS A 395 -12.16 -9.64 -0.16
C HIS A 395 -10.64 -9.69 -0.34
N MET A 396 -10.16 -10.45 -1.32
CA MET A 396 -8.75 -10.44 -1.73
C MET A 396 -8.60 -9.59 -2.98
N VAL A 397 -7.85 -8.50 -2.88
CA VAL A 397 -7.55 -7.56 -3.97
C VAL A 397 -6.06 -7.52 -4.29
N GLY A 398 -5.68 -6.84 -5.37
CA GLY A 398 -4.29 -6.78 -5.81
C GLY A 398 -3.85 -8.01 -6.61
N GLY A 399 -2.55 -8.11 -6.92
CA GLY A 399 -1.99 -9.17 -7.76
C GLY A 399 -2.28 -10.60 -7.27
N GLY A 400 -2.34 -10.78 -5.94
CA GLY A 400 -2.64 -12.06 -5.30
C GLY A 400 -4.01 -12.62 -5.61
N SER A 401 -4.98 -11.77 -5.93
CA SER A 401 -6.34 -12.22 -6.32
C SER A 401 -6.37 -13.05 -7.61
N ARG A 402 -5.31 -12.98 -8.43
CA ARG A 402 -5.13 -13.81 -9.62
C ARG A 402 -4.58 -15.21 -9.31
N ASN A 403 -4.05 -15.42 -8.10
CA ASN A 403 -3.54 -16.70 -7.67
C ASN A 403 -4.66 -17.58 -7.10
N GLY A 404 -5.29 -18.39 -7.95
CA GLY A 404 -6.42 -19.24 -7.56
C GLY A 404 -6.09 -20.26 -6.47
N LEU A 405 -4.84 -20.74 -6.38
CA LEU A 405 -4.42 -21.64 -5.31
C LEU A 405 -4.39 -20.90 -3.97
N LEU A 406 -3.79 -19.69 -3.93
CA LEU A 406 -3.78 -18.88 -2.72
C LEU A 406 -5.20 -18.51 -2.27
N CYS A 407 -6.10 -18.13 -3.20
CA CYS A 407 -7.48 -17.79 -2.87
C CYS A 407 -8.23 -18.98 -2.25
N ARG A 408 -8.07 -20.20 -2.79
CA ARG A 408 -8.68 -21.40 -2.19
C ARG A 408 -8.12 -21.70 -0.81
N LEU A 409 -6.80 -21.64 -0.65
CA LEU A 409 -6.16 -21.86 0.64
C LEU A 409 -6.60 -20.82 1.67
N THR A 410 -6.75 -19.57 1.25
CA THR A 410 -7.23 -18.49 2.11
C THR A 410 -8.69 -18.72 2.53
N ALA A 411 -9.57 -19.13 1.61
CA ALA A 411 -10.95 -19.47 1.95
C ALA A 411 -11.03 -20.59 2.99
N GLN A 412 -10.19 -21.62 2.84
CA GLN A 412 -10.08 -22.70 3.81
C GLN A 412 -9.56 -22.22 5.16
N ALA A 413 -8.49 -21.41 5.18
CA ALA A 413 -7.88 -20.93 6.42
C ALA A 413 -8.77 -19.92 7.18
N CYS A 414 -9.51 -19.07 6.45
CA CYS A 414 -10.45 -18.13 7.04
C CYS A 414 -11.80 -18.77 7.43
N GLU A 415 -12.09 -20.00 6.95
CA GLU A 415 -13.42 -20.64 7.05
C GLU A 415 -14.56 -19.74 6.54
N ARG A 416 -14.26 -18.95 5.51
CA ARG A 416 -15.16 -17.95 4.89
C ARG A 416 -14.97 -17.91 3.40
N ASP A 417 -15.98 -17.43 2.70
CA ASP A 417 -15.84 -17.14 1.29
C ASP A 417 -14.77 -16.07 1.04
N VAL A 418 -13.95 -16.32 0.02
CA VAL A 418 -13.02 -15.33 -0.52
C VAL A 418 -13.53 -14.83 -1.85
N LEU A 419 -13.77 -13.53 -1.93
CA LEU A 419 -14.09 -12.82 -3.16
C LEU A 419 -12.79 -12.23 -3.72
N ALA A 420 -12.27 -12.83 -4.77
CA ALA A 420 -10.99 -12.47 -5.36
C ALA A 420 -11.15 -11.49 -6.53
N GLY A 421 -10.54 -10.33 -6.43
CA GLY A 421 -10.58 -9.24 -7.41
C GLY A 421 -11.21 -7.95 -6.87
N PRO A 422 -11.03 -6.86 -7.58
CA PRO A 422 -10.18 -6.71 -8.76
C PRO A 422 -8.68 -6.73 -8.44
N ALA A 423 -7.87 -7.15 -9.40
CA ALA A 423 -6.41 -7.16 -9.24
C ALA A 423 -5.82 -5.74 -9.30
N GLU A 424 -6.48 -4.81 -9.99
CA GLU A 424 -6.08 -3.41 -10.14
C GLU A 424 -6.85 -2.49 -9.17
N ALA A 425 -7.14 -2.99 -7.95
CA ALA A 425 -7.96 -2.28 -6.97
C ALA A 425 -7.42 -0.88 -6.61
N THR A 426 -6.09 -0.72 -6.50
CA THR A 426 -5.45 0.58 -6.24
C THR A 426 -5.81 1.59 -7.33
N SER A 427 -5.59 1.25 -8.59
CA SER A 427 -5.90 2.15 -9.71
C SER A 427 -7.40 2.45 -9.78
N ILE A 428 -8.25 1.46 -9.55
CA ILE A 428 -9.72 1.63 -9.52
C ILE A 428 -10.13 2.57 -8.40
N GLY A 429 -9.61 2.37 -7.20
CA GLY A 429 -9.91 3.23 -6.05
C GLY A 429 -9.42 4.66 -6.27
N ASN A 430 -8.20 4.82 -6.80
CA ASN A 430 -7.66 6.12 -7.17
C ASN A 430 -8.59 6.86 -8.15
N LEU A 431 -9.01 6.22 -9.25
CA LEU A 431 -9.91 6.79 -10.25
C LEU A 431 -11.28 7.16 -9.65
N LEU A 432 -11.83 6.30 -8.80
CA LEU A 432 -13.14 6.56 -8.18
C LEU A 432 -13.08 7.69 -7.14
N VAL A 433 -11.98 7.82 -6.40
CA VAL A 433 -11.77 8.96 -5.48
C VAL A 433 -11.59 10.26 -6.28
N GLN A 434 -10.97 10.22 -7.47
CA GLN A 434 -10.96 11.38 -8.37
C GLN A 434 -12.38 11.76 -8.83
N ALA A 435 -13.21 10.78 -9.17
CA ALA A 435 -14.62 11.03 -9.53
C ALA A 435 -15.43 11.61 -8.35
N MET A 436 -15.10 11.24 -7.09
CA MET A 436 -15.64 11.92 -5.91
C MET A 436 -15.17 13.38 -5.82
N ALA A 437 -13.88 13.64 -6.06
CA ALA A 437 -13.30 14.98 -6.02
C ALA A 437 -13.92 15.94 -7.02
N THR A 438 -14.41 15.44 -8.15
CA THR A 438 -15.09 16.22 -9.20
C THR A 438 -16.61 16.27 -9.05
N GLY A 439 -17.16 15.56 -8.07
CA GLY A 439 -18.60 15.52 -7.80
C GLY A 439 -19.41 14.58 -8.70
N GLU A 440 -18.76 13.71 -9.48
CA GLU A 440 -19.46 12.66 -10.24
C GLU A 440 -19.95 11.50 -9.36
N ILE A 441 -19.31 11.31 -8.21
CA ILE A 441 -19.69 10.36 -7.14
C ILE A 441 -19.86 11.15 -5.85
N ALA A 442 -20.98 10.97 -5.17
CA ALA A 442 -21.35 11.79 -4.03
C ALA A 442 -20.84 11.24 -2.67
N SER A 443 -20.51 9.94 -2.59
CA SER A 443 -20.14 9.30 -1.31
C SER A 443 -19.27 8.06 -1.52
N LEU A 444 -18.63 7.61 -0.42
CA LEU A 444 -17.88 6.34 -0.41
C LEU A 444 -18.78 5.13 -0.71
N ASP A 445 -20.06 5.15 -0.27
CA ASP A 445 -21.00 4.08 -0.55
C ASP A 445 -21.32 4.02 -2.05
N GLU A 446 -21.55 5.17 -2.69
CA GLU A 446 -21.76 5.22 -4.14
C GLU A 446 -20.49 4.79 -4.89
N LEU A 447 -19.30 5.16 -4.41
CA LEU A 447 -18.01 4.70 -4.95
C LEU A 447 -17.96 3.18 -4.97
N ARG A 448 -18.29 2.53 -3.85
CA ARG A 448 -18.32 1.07 -3.71
C ARG A 448 -19.37 0.42 -4.60
N ASP A 449 -20.48 1.07 -4.79
CA ASP A 449 -21.53 0.61 -5.72
C ASP A 449 -21.07 0.64 -7.18
N VAL A 450 -20.32 1.70 -7.58
CA VAL A 450 -19.70 1.77 -8.90
C VAL A 450 -18.64 0.68 -9.06
N ALA A 451 -17.76 0.52 -8.07
CA ALA A 451 -16.75 -0.53 -8.06
C ALA A 451 -17.37 -1.92 -8.22
N ARG A 452 -18.45 -2.22 -7.50
CA ARG A 452 -19.17 -3.50 -7.58
C ARG A 452 -19.75 -3.77 -8.96
N ARG A 453 -20.32 -2.76 -9.64
CA ARG A 453 -20.86 -2.90 -10.99
C ARG A 453 -19.80 -3.19 -12.06
N GLY A 454 -18.57 -2.75 -11.83
CA GLY A 454 -17.44 -2.94 -12.75
C GLY A 454 -16.53 -4.12 -12.39
N ALA A 455 -16.60 -4.65 -11.17
CA ALA A 455 -15.68 -5.66 -10.68
C ALA A 455 -15.95 -7.04 -11.29
N GLN A 456 -14.90 -7.64 -11.85
CA GLN A 456 -14.86 -9.08 -12.09
C GLN A 456 -14.32 -9.75 -10.83
N VAL A 457 -15.19 -10.41 -10.09
CA VAL A 457 -14.88 -11.08 -8.82
C VAL A 457 -15.12 -12.57 -8.97
N VAL A 458 -14.16 -13.37 -8.53
CA VAL A 458 -14.25 -14.83 -8.47
C VAL A 458 -14.45 -15.24 -7.01
N ARG A 459 -15.48 -16.04 -6.75
CA ARG A 459 -15.77 -16.57 -5.41
C ARG A 459 -15.08 -17.92 -5.19
N TYR A 460 -14.45 -18.08 -4.04
CA TYR A 460 -13.87 -19.32 -3.54
C TYR A 460 -14.50 -19.66 -2.19
N GLU A 461 -15.06 -20.85 -2.08
CA GLU A 461 -15.70 -21.33 -0.85
C GLU A 461 -14.73 -22.11 0.04
N PRO A 462 -14.94 -22.17 1.38
CA PRO A 462 -14.10 -22.92 2.32
C PRO A 462 -13.93 -24.41 1.96
N GLY A 463 -14.93 -25.01 1.31
CA GLY A 463 -14.89 -26.39 0.81
C GLY A 463 -14.02 -26.60 -0.43
N GLY A 464 -13.33 -25.57 -0.92
CA GLY A 464 -12.39 -25.64 -2.04
C GLY A 464 -13.05 -25.54 -3.42
N ALA A 465 -14.36 -25.34 -3.53
CA ALA A 465 -15.04 -25.11 -4.80
C ALA A 465 -14.79 -23.67 -5.33
N ARG A 466 -14.57 -23.58 -6.66
CA ARG A 466 -14.62 -22.32 -7.39
C ARG A 466 -16.05 -22.16 -7.92
N VAL A 467 -16.70 -21.08 -7.51
CA VAL A 467 -18.00 -20.69 -8.06
C VAL A 467 -17.76 -19.45 -8.93
N GLY A 468 -17.94 -19.61 -10.23
CA GLY A 468 -17.72 -18.58 -11.26
C GLY A 468 -18.85 -17.59 -11.39
#